data_a953ad9b6ad86d36e892d83a37529b91
#
_entry.id   a953ad9b6ad86d36e892d83a37529b91
#
_cell.length_a   1.000
_cell.length_b   1.000
_cell.length_c   1.000
_cell.angle_alpha   90.00
_cell.angle_beta   90.00
_cell.angle_gamma   90.00
#
_symmetry.space_group_name_H-M   'P 1'
#
loop_
_entity.id
_entity.type
_entity.pdbx_description
1 polymer ?
#
loop_
_entity_poly.entity_id
_entity_poly.type
_entity_poly.pdbx_seq_one_letter_code
_entity_poly.pdbx_strand_id
1 'polypeptide(L)'
;MFELIHRRRHSIKDDVLSGLTVALALVPEAIAFAFVAGVEPLVGLYAAFMVGLITATMGGRPGMISGATGALAVVMVALVADHGVEYLFAAVVLMGVLQITAGAFRLGKFIRMVPHPVMLGFVNGLAIVIFLAQLGQFGVPGDTGWLRDTWLQDTILDVAWISGMPLYTMLGLVGLTMLIIQYLPKLTTAVPSSLVAIITVTLVVLGLDLDTKVVGDVASIAGSLPSFHLPMVPLNLETLWIILPYAFILAAIGLIESLLTLSLVDELTQTRGRGNKECIAQGVANTVTGVFGGMGGCAMIGQSMINVNAGGRGRLSGITAALCLLMFILVGSSLIEQIPLAALVGVMFIVVIGTFEWSSFRIIRKIPKSDAFVLILVSGVTVATDLAVAVVVGVIVAALVFAWEHAKHVKITLSREDNGWDAYTVNGPLFFGSVTHFLNQFDVEQGSKDIVIDFKDSRVCDHSGLEAIDTLAERFTQAGKVLHIRHLSAECRTLLRKAGNLVEVSVLEDPSYFVATDSLA
;
A
#
# COMPACT_ATOMS: atom_id res chain seq x y z
N MET A 1 11.80 -27.66 -19.32
CA MET A 1 10.81 -27.97 -20.37
C MET A 1 10.12 -26.65 -20.66
N PHE A 2 10.56 -25.99 -21.72
CA PHE A 2 10.14 -24.63 -22.09
C PHE A 2 8.81 -24.73 -22.81
N GLU A 3 7.70 -24.41 -22.16
CA GLU A 3 6.51 -23.98 -22.88
C GLU A 3 6.79 -22.57 -23.39
N LEU A 4 6.96 -22.47 -24.69
CA LEU A 4 6.99 -21.23 -25.43
C LEU A 4 5.71 -20.45 -25.10
N ILE A 5 5.84 -19.42 -24.26
CA ILE A 5 4.79 -18.46 -24.00
C ILE A 5 4.41 -17.86 -25.33
N HIS A 6 3.31 -18.34 -25.88
CA HIS A 6 2.70 -17.76 -27.06
C HIS A 6 2.44 -16.28 -26.73
N ARG A 7 3.23 -15.39 -27.30
CA ARG A 7 2.97 -13.95 -27.33
C ARG A 7 1.60 -13.77 -28.01
N ARG A 8 0.50 -13.84 -27.25
CA ARG A 8 -0.82 -13.47 -27.77
C ARG A 8 -0.69 -12.05 -28.29
N ARG A 9 -0.89 -11.88 -29.59
CA ARG A 9 -0.99 -10.55 -30.20
C ARG A 9 -2.10 -9.82 -29.45
N HIS A 10 -1.82 -8.63 -28.99
CA HIS A 10 -2.79 -7.73 -28.36
C HIS A 10 -3.99 -7.58 -29.31
N SER A 11 -5.17 -8.01 -28.86
CA SER A 11 -6.41 -7.95 -29.64
C SER A 11 -7.33 -6.89 -29.04
N ILE A 12 -7.84 -6.00 -29.89
CA ILE A 12 -8.87 -5.01 -29.49
C ILE A 12 -10.08 -5.73 -28.90
N LYS A 13 -10.46 -6.89 -29.47
CA LYS A 13 -11.56 -7.70 -28.94
C LYS A 13 -11.32 -8.15 -27.50
N ASP A 14 -10.11 -8.62 -27.19
CA ASP A 14 -9.76 -9.09 -25.86
C ASP A 14 -9.77 -7.94 -24.84
N ASP A 15 -9.30 -6.75 -25.22
CA ASP A 15 -9.36 -5.56 -24.38
C ASP A 15 -10.81 -5.13 -24.09
N VAL A 16 -11.69 -5.12 -25.10
CA VAL A 16 -13.10 -4.73 -24.91
C VAL A 16 -13.83 -5.74 -24.04
N LEU A 17 -13.70 -7.04 -24.29
CA LEU A 17 -14.35 -8.08 -23.49
C LEU A 17 -13.82 -8.11 -22.04
N SER A 18 -12.54 -7.96 -21.87
CA SER A 18 -11.91 -7.86 -20.57
C SER A 18 -12.39 -6.61 -19.80
N GLY A 19 -12.43 -5.45 -20.47
CA GLY A 19 -12.96 -4.21 -19.87
C GLY A 19 -14.42 -4.34 -19.44
N LEU A 20 -15.26 -4.98 -20.24
CA LEU A 20 -16.66 -5.25 -19.87
C LEU A 20 -16.74 -6.16 -18.63
N THR A 21 -15.94 -7.21 -18.58
CA THR A 21 -15.86 -8.12 -17.42
C THR A 21 -15.48 -7.36 -16.16
N VAL A 22 -14.49 -6.48 -16.26
CA VAL A 22 -14.05 -5.64 -15.14
C VAL A 22 -15.14 -4.65 -14.71
N ALA A 23 -15.85 -4.01 -15.64
CA ALA A 23 -16.94 -3.08 -15.32
C ALA A 23 -18.03 -3.75 -14.48
N LEU A 24 -18.41 -4.98 -14.85
CA LEU A 24 -19.41 -5.76 -14.13
C LEU A 24 -18.97 -6.15 -12.71
N ALA A 25 -17.67 -6.33 -12.49
CA ALA A 25 -17.12 -6.59 -11.16
C ALA A 25 -16.99 -5.31 -10.32
N LEU A 26 -16.70 -4.17 -10.95
CA LEU A 26 -16.49 -2.89 -10.28
C LEU A 26 -17.76 -2.28 -9.68
N VAL A 27 -18.93 -2.47 -10.31
CA VAL A 27 -20.21 -1.89 -9.83
C VAL A 27 -20.48 -2.24 -8.37
N PRO A 28 -20.57 -3.54 -7.99
CA PRO A 28 -20.88 -3.90 -6.60
C PRO A 28 -19.80 -3.46 -5.63
N GLU A 29 -18.52 -3.50 -6.05
CA GLU A 29 -17.42 -3.11 -5.19
C GLU A 29 -17.40 -1.61 -4.93
N ALA A 30 -17.63 -0.77 -5.96
CA ALA A 30 -17.67 0.68 -5.81
C ALA A 30 -18.82 1.12 -4.88
N ILE A 31 -19.97 0.46 -4.97
CA ILE A 31 -21.12 0.68 -4.08
C ILE A 31 -20.76 0.28 -2.65
N ALA A 32 -20.19 -0.91 -2.47
CA ALA A 32 -19.82 -1.41 -1.15
C ALA A 32 -18.76 -0.52 -0.47
N PHE A 33 -17.80 -0.03 -1.22
CA PHE A 33 -16.78 0.89 -0.69
C PHE A 33 -17.34 2.29 -0.39
N ALA A 34 -18.33 2.75 -1.14
CA ALA A 34 -19.03 3.98 -0.81
C ALA A 34 -19.77 3.85 0.54
N PHE A 35 -20.45 2.73 0.78
CA PHE A 35 -21.06 2.45 2.07
C PHE A 35 -20.04 2.37 3.21
N VAL A 36 -18.89 1.73 2.98
CA VAL A 36 -17.79 1.71 3.96
C VAL A 36 -17.31 3.12 4.27
N ALA A 37 -17.18 3.98 3.27
CA ALA A 37 -16.75 5.38 3.45
C ALA A 37 -17.83 6.29 4.08
N GLY A 38 -19.05 5.79 4.27
CA GLY A 38 -20.19 6.58 4.78
C GLY A 38 -20.75 7.59 3.78
N VAL A 39 -20.58 7.33 2.47
CA VAL A 39 -21.07 8.21 1.39
C VAL A 39 -22.09 7.50 0.51
N GLU A 40 -22.82 8.28 -0.27
CA GLU A 40 -23.78 7.74 -1.22
C GLU A 40 -23.13 6.83 -2.27
N PRO A 41 -23.78 5.76 -2.72
CA PRO A 41 -23.26 4.81 -3.72
C PRO A 41 -22.79 5.50 -5.00
N LEU A 42 -23.46 6.58 -5.41
CA LEU A 42 -23.15 7.34 -6.60
C LEU A 42 -21.76 8.00 -6.53
N VAL A 43 -21.35 8.46 -5.34
CA VAL A 43 -20.03 9.04 -5.08
C VAL A 43 -18.92 8.02 -5.36
N GLY A 44 -19.13 6.74 -4.96
CA GLY A 44 -18.20 5.65 -5.25
C GLY A 44 -18.17 5.25 -6.73
N LEU A 45 -19.34 5.20 -7.38
CA LEU A 45 -19.45 4.88 -8.80
C LEU A 45 -18.79 5.96 -9.68
N TYR A 46 -18.99 7.25 -9.36
CA TYR A 46 -18.31 8.36 -10.04
C TYR A 46 -16.79 8.29 -9.85
N ALA A 47 -16.33 7.99 -8.64
CA ALA A 47 -14.91 7.78 -8.38
C ALA A 47 -14.34 6.65 -9.24
N ALA A 48 -15.01 5.49 -9.29
CA ALA A 48 -14.57 4.35 -10.10
C ALA A 48 -14.55 4.70 -11.60
N PHE A 49 -15.55 5.41 -12.11
CA PHE A 49 -15.59 5.88 -13.49
C PHE A 49 -14.44 6.83 -13.80
N MET A 50 -14.30 7.91 -13.04
CA MET A 50 -13.38 9.00 -13.36
C MET A 50 -11.93 8.61 -13.14
N VAL A 51 -11.64 7.98 -11.98
CA VAL A 51 -10.30 7.46 -11.69
C VAL A 51 -9.91 6.41 -12.72
N GLY A 52 -10.83 5.48 -13.04
CA GLY A 52 -10.61 4.45 -14.05
C GLY A 52 -10.32 5.03 -15.43
N LEU A 53 -11.10 5.99 -15.90
CA LEU A 53 -10.94 6.61 -17.22
C LEU A 53 -9.63 7.39 -17.34
N ILE A 54 -9.34 8.25 -16.36
CA ILE A 54 -8.16 9.12 -16.40
C ILE A 54 -6.89 8.29 -16.30
N THR A 55 -6.83 7.32 -15.38
CA THR A 55 -5.64 6.48 -15.24
C THR A 55 -5.45 5.52 -16.41
N ALA A 56 -6.53 4.97 -17.00
CA ALA A 56 -6.43 4.15 -18.22
C ALA A 56 -5.85 4.95 -19.40
N THR A 57 -6.20 6.24 -19.53
CA THR A 57 -5.70 7.10 -20.61
C THR A 57 -4.31 7.63 -20.36
N MET A 58 -4.03 8.18 -19.17
CA MET A 58 -2.79 8.90 -18.84
C MET A 58 -1.78 8.07 -18.05
N GLY A 59 -2.20 6.97 -17.41
CA GLY A 59 -1.39 6.18 -16.50
C GLY A 59 -0.10 5.63 -17.07
N GLY A 60 0.79 5.24 -16.19
CA GLY A 60 2.10 4.66 -16.51
C GLY A 60 2.06 3.19 -16.90
N ARG A 61 0.90 2.50 -16.66
CA ARG A 61 0.77 1.06 -16.85
C ARG A 61 -0.51 0.69 -17.62
N PRO A 62 -0.42 0.37 -18.92
CA PRO A 62 -1.56 -0.19 -19.68
C PRO A 62 -2.01 -1.53 -19.08
N GLY A 63 -3.31 -1.78 -19.12
CA GLY A 63 -3.91 -3.01 -18.58
C GLY A 63 -4.12 -3.01 -17.07
N MET A 64 -3.66 -2.00 -16.36
CA MET A 64 -3.98 -1.78 -14.94
C MET A 64 -5.32 -1.09 -14.80
N ILE A 65 -6.09 -1.50 -13.80
CA ILE A 65 -7.42 -0.97 -13.50
C ILE A 65 -7.36 -0.17 -12.19
N SER A 66 -7.94 1.02 -12.20
CA SER A 66 -8.08 1.88 -11.02
C SER A 66 -9.56 2.19 -10.77
N GLY A 67 -9.91 2.46 -9.53
CA GLY A 67 -11.27 2.80 -9.12
C GLY A 67 -11.35 3.13 -7.64
N ALA A 68 -12.55 3.21 -7.08
CA ALA A 68 -12.77 3.31 -5.65
C ALA A 68 -12.22 2.06 -4.95
N THR A 69 -11.50 2.22 -3.84
CA THR A 69 -10.84 1.11 -3.12
C THR A 69 -11.19 1.09 -1.65
N GLY A 70 -11.23 -0.12 -1.06
CA GLY A 70 -11.50 -0.31 0.36
C GLY A 70 -10.45 0.32 1.27
N ALA A 71 -9.19 0.30 0.85
CA ALA A 71 -8.09 0.90 1.61
C ALA A 71 -8.27 2.42 1.83
N LEU A 72 -8.76 3.12 0.82
CA LEU A 72 -9.07 4.55 0.92
C LEU A 72 -10.39 4.77 1.64
N ALA A 73 -11.41 3.95 1.36
CA ALA A 73 -12.73 4.07 1.95
C ALA A 73 -12.69 4.07 3.48
N VAL A 74 -11.92 3.17 4.08
CA VAL A 74 -11.78 3.06 5.54
C VAL A 74 -11.22 4.34 6.17
N VAL A 75 -10.22 4.97 5.54
CA VAL A 75 -9.63 6.23 6.05
C VAL A 75 -10.63 7.38 5.97
N MET A 76 -11.56 7.33 5.00
CA MET A 76 -12.53 8.39 4.78
C MET A 76 -13.64 8.40 5.83
N VAL A 77 -13.91 7.28 6.49
CA VAL A 77 -15.03 7.14 7.46
C VAL A 77 -15.02 8.22 8.52
N ALA A 78 -13.90 8.37 9.24
CA ALA A 78 -13.78 9.36 10.31
C ALA A 78 -13.96 10.79 9.78
N LEU A 79 -13.32 11.13 8.65
CA LEU A 79 -13.45 12.47 8.07
C LEU A 79 -14.90 12.79 7.68
N VAL A 80 -15.61 11.81 7.08
CA VAL A 80 -17.01 11.99 6.67
C VAL A 80 -17.93 12.09 7.88
N ALA A 81 -17.71 11.28 8.90
CA ALA A 81 -18.52 11.27 10.12
C ALA A 81 -18.39 12.59 10.91
N ASP A 82 -17.16 13.11 11.05
CA ASP A 82 -16.88 14.28 11.89
C ASP A 82 -17.12 15.60 11.15
N HIS A 83 -16.85 15.67 9.83
CA HIS A 83 -16.82 16.92 9.08
C HIS A 83 -17.72 16.92 7.82
N GLY A 84 -18.25 15.75 7.43
CA GLY A 84 -19.14 15.61 6.28
C GLY A 84 -18.40 15.40 4.94
N VAL A 85 -19.19 15.14 3.91
CA VAL A 85 -18.73 14.71 2.57
C VAL A 85 -17.94 15.81 1.83
N GLU A 86 -18.25 17.08 2.08
CA GLU A 86 -17.55 18.22 1.43
C GLU A 86 -16.06 18.27 1.83
N TYR A 87 -15.75 17.96 3.09
CA TYR A 87 -14.37 17.86 3.57
C TYR A 87 -13.64 16.67 2.94
N LEU A 88 -14.36 15.56 2.67
CA LEU A 88 -13.81 14.44 1.93
C LEU A 88 -13.41 14.86 0.51
N PHE A 89 -14.29 15.57 -0.23
CA PHE A 89 -13.97 16.01 -1.58
C PHE A 89 -12.75 16.95 -1.60
N ALA A 90 -12.66 17.87 -0.62
CA ALA A 90 -11.49 18.73 -0.45
C ALA A 90 -10.22 17.95 -0.15
N ALA A 91 -10.30 16.93 0.72
CA ALA A 91 -9.18 16.05 1.03
C ALA A 91 -8.72 15.23 -0.19
N VAL A 92 -9.65 14.78 -1.04
CA VAL A 92 -9.36 14.05 -2.30
C VAL A 92 -8.67 14.96 -3.33
N VAL A 93 -9.08 16.21 -3.44
CA VAL A 93 -8.37 17.20 -4.29
C VAL A 93 -6.94 17.38 -3.81
N LEU A 94 -6.74 17.60 -2.50
CA LEU A 94 -5.40 17.77 -1.91
C LEU A 94 -4.57 16.49 -2.03
N MET A 95 -5.15 15.32 -1.81
CA MET A 95 -4.55 14.01 -2.09
C MET A 95 -3.98 13.96 -3.50
N GLY A 96 -4.78 14.34 -4.50
CA GLY A 96 -4.38 14.35 -5.89
C GLY A 96 -3.18 15.27 -6.15
N VAL A 97 -3.17 16.47 -5.57
CA VAL A 97 -2.05 17.42 -5.66
C VAL A 97 -0.78 16.83 -5.04
N LEU A 98 -0.89 16.19 -3.88
CA LEU A 98 0.24 15.51 -3.24
C LEU A 98 0.79 14.36 -4.10
N GLN A 99 -0.06 13.58 -4.74
CA GLN A 99 0.33 12.49 -5.64
C GLN A 99 1.02 13.01 -6.92
N ILE A 100 0.53 14.11 -7.52
CA ILE A 100 1.19 14.78 -8.65
C ILE A 100 2.58 15.23 -8.22
N THR A 101 2.68 15.87 -7.07
CA THR A 101 3.94 16.36 -6.49
C THR A 101 4.93 15.23 -6.28
N ALA A 102 4.49 14.11 -5.68
CA ALA A 102 5.31 12.92 -5.50
C ALA A 102 5.81 12.35 -6.84
N GLY A 103 4.96 12.30 -7.86
CA GLY A 103 5.35 11.86 -9.20
C GLY A 103 6.35 12.79 -9.88
N ALA A 104 6.16 14.11 -9.76
CA ALA A 104 7.05 15.14 -10.32
C ALA A 104 8.45 15.11 -9.68
N PHE A 105 8.54 14.95 -8.36
CA PHE A 105 9.79 14.79 -7.63
C PHE A 105 10.38 13.36 -7.73
N ARG A 106 9.78 12.48 -8.54
CA ARG A 106 10.24 11.10 -8.76
C ARG A 106 10.31 10.28 -7.47
N LEU A 107 9.43 10.55 -6.51
CA LEU A 107 9.36 9.86 -5.22
C LEU A 107 8.80 8.44 -5.33
N GLY A 108 8.30 8.01 -6.48
CA GLY A 108 7.87 6.63 -6.73
C GLY A 108 8.94 5.56 -6.47
N LYS A 109 10.21 5.95 -6.38
CA LYS A 109 11.30 5.05 -5.95
C LYS A 109 11.23 4.73 -4.45
N PHE A 110 10.85 5.70 -3.61
CA PHE A 110 10.83 5.55 -2.16
C PHE A 110 9.72 4.63 -1.66
N ILE A 111 8.60 4.57 -2.37
CA ILE A 111 7.48 3.69 -2.00
C ILE A 111 7.87 2.21 -2.13
N ARG A 112 8.83 1.88 -3.02
CA ARG A 112 9.43 0.54 -3.12
C ARG A 112 10.31 0.16 -1.90
N MET A 113 10.58 1.11 -1.01
CA MET A 113 11.38 0.87 0.19
C MET A 113 10.53 0.42 1.38
N VAL A 114 9.20 0.33 1.24
CA VAL A 114 8.35 -0.22 2.30
C VAL A 114 8.68 -1.71 2.49
N PRO A 115 9.12 -2.13 3.69
CA PRO A 115 9.51 -3.51 3.93
C PRO A 115 8.34 -4.48 3.77
N HIS A 116 8.62 -5.66 3.23
CA HIS A 116 7.60 -6.69 2.99
C HIS A 116 6.76 -7.07 4.22
N PRO A 117 7.32 -7.20 5.46
CA PRO A 117 6.53 -7.46 6.66
C PRO A 117 5.50 -6.36 6.98
N VAL A 118 5.85 -5.08 6.71
CA VAL A 118 4.92 -3.95 6.88
C VAL A 118 3.76 -4.06 5.91
N MET A 119 4.05 -4.42 4.66
CA MET A 119 3.04 -4.63 3.62
C MET A 119 2.06 -5.75 3.96
N LEU A 120 2.59 -6.90 4.39
CA LEU A 120 1.77 -8.03 4.83
C LEU A 120 0.89 -7.66 6.03
N GLY A 121 1.47 -6.95 7.01
CA GLY A 121 0.75 -6.47 8.19
C GLY A 121 -0.38 -5.51 7.83
N PHE A 122 -0.11 -4.57 6.92
CA PHE A 122 -1.08 -3.62 6.40
C PHE A 122 -2.25 -4.32 5.68
N VAL A 123 -1.97 -5.23 4.75
CA VAL A 123 -2.98 -5.95 3.96
C VAL A 123 -3.86 -6.82 4.86
N ASN A 124 -3.28 -7.50 5.86
CA ASN A 124 -4.04 -8.29 6.82
C ASN A 124 -4.90 -7.40 7.73
N GLY A 125 -4.36 -6.30 8.23
CA GLY A 125 -5.11 -5.32 9.00
C GLY A 125 -6.28 -4.74 8.20
N LEU A 126 -6.04 -4.34 6.94
CA LEU A 126 -7.07 -3.85 6.03
C LEU A 126 -8.20 -4.87 5.84
N ALA A 127 -7.88 -6.15 5.62
CA ALA A 127 -8.88 -7.20 5.46
C ALA A 127 -9.75 -7.34 6.71
N ILE A 128 -9.14 -7.28 7.91
CA ILE A 128 -9.88 -7.32 9.18
C ILE A 128 -10.80 -6.10 9.31
N VAL A 129 -10.31 -4.91 8.99
CA VAL A 129 -11.09 -3.67 9.06
C VAL A 129 -12.28 -3.71 8.11
N ILE A 130 -12.10 -4.13 6.85
CA ILE A 130 -13.20 -4.29 5.89
C ILE A 130 -14.21 -5.32 6.42
N PHE A 131 -13.76 -6.43 7.00
CA PHE A 131 -14.63 -7.43 7.61
C PHE A 131 -15.49 -6.83 8.72
N LEU A 132 -14.89 -6.10 9.64
CA LEU A 132 -15.59 -5.45 10.76
C LEU A 132 -16.60 -4.42 10.25
N ALA A 133 -16.26 -3.62 9.24
CA ALA A 133 -17.18 -2.67 8.62
C ALA A 133 -18.41 -3.38 7.99
N GLN A 134 -18.24 -4.58 7.42
CA GLN A 134 -19.38 -5.35 6.90
C GLN A 134 -20.28 -5.90 8.00
N LEU A 135 -19.78 -6.14 9.21
CA LEU A 135 -20.62 -6.55 10.33
C LEU A 135 -21.64 -5.48 10.69
N GLY A 136 -21.33 -4.19 10.53
CA GLY A 136 -22.27 -3.09 10.74
C GLY A 136 -23.55 -3.19 9.90
N GLN A 137 -23.53 -3.87 8.77
CA GLN A 137 -24.72 -4.10 7.94
C GLN A 137 -25.75 -5.05 8.59
N PHE A 138 -25.37 -5.75 9.65
CA PHE A 138 -26.25 -6.58 10.47
C PHE A 138 -26.88 -5.82 11.65
N GLY A 139 -26.68 -4.51 11.73
CA GLY A 139 -27.28 -3.63 12.74
C GLY A 139 -28.73 -3.25 12.43
N VAL A 140 -29.48 -2.91 13.47
CA VAL A 140 -30.87 -2.43 13.35
C VAL A 140 -30.88 -1.01 12.76
N PRO A 141 -31.75 -0.69 11.78
CA PRO A 141 -31.88 0.65 11.22
C PRO A 141 -32.29 1.68 12.28
N GLY A 142 -31.60 2.79 12.33
CA GLY A 142 -31.93 3.91 13.23
C GLY A 142 -31.03 4.05 14.46
N ASP A 143 -30.22 3.07 14.76
CA ASP A 143 -29.20 3.17 15.81
C ASP A 143 -27.90 3.64 15.14
N THR A 144 -27.71 4.98 15.06
CA THR A 144 -26.58 5.63 14.38
C THR A 144 -25.29 5.60 15.23
N GLY A 145 -25.25 4.83 16.29
CA GLY A 145 -24.12 4.72 17.21
C GLY A 145 -22.82 4.20 16.57
N TRP A 146 -22.90 3.54 15.44
CA TRP A 146 -21.76 2.89 14.79
C TRP A 146 -20.74 3.83 14.09
N LEU A 147 -20.99 5.13 14.06
CA LEU A 147 -20.11 6.14 13.44
C LEU A 147 -19.43 7.09 14.44
N ARG A 148 -19.62 6.91 15.77
CA ARG A 148 -19.10 7.84 16.78
C ARG A 148 -18.03 7.18 17.66
N ASP A 149 -16.92 7.86 17.82
CA ASP A 149 -15.82 7.69 18.79
C ASP A 149 -15.20 6.28 18.94
N THR A 150 -13.97 6.09 18.42
CA THR A 150 -13.18 4.85 18.45
C THR A 150 -13.90 3.61 17.90
N TRP A 151 -13.80 3.46 16.62
CA TRP A 151 -14.51 2.50 15.78
C TRP A 151 -14.50 1.03 16.23
N LEU A 152 -13.68 0.63 17.20
CA LEU A 152 -13.66 -0.73 17.77
C LEU A 152 -14.66 -0.92 18.92
N GLN A 153 -14.89 0.10 19.76
CA GLN A 153 -15.78 -0.03 20.92
C GLN A 153 -17.25 0.07 20.51
N ASP A 154 -17.58 0.97 19.59
CA ASP A 154 -18.96 1.23 19.17
C ASP A 154 -19.46 0.29 18.08
N THR A 155 -18.55 -0.28 17.25
CA THR A 155 -18.93 -1.12 16.11
C THR A 155 -19.41 -2.52 16.49
N ILE A 156 -19.00 -3.06 17.66
CA ILE A 156 -19.27 -4.47 18.01
C ILE A 156 -20.04 -4.62 19.32
N LEU A 157 -19.85 -3.71 20.29
CA LEU A 157 -20.37 -3.91 21.65
C LEU A 157 -21.71 -3.24 21.92
N ASP A 158 -22.03 -2.12 21.28
CA ASP A 158 -23.25 -1.31 21.54
C ASP A 158 -24.29 -1.31 20.40
N VAL A 159 -24.07 -2.06 19.33
CA VAL A 159 -25.02 -2.15 18.21
C VAL A 159 -26.13 -3.15 18.53
N ALA A 160 -27.39 -2.70 18.44
CA ALA A 160 -28.51 -3.61 18.42
C ALA A 160 -28.50 -4.45 17.12
N TRP A 161 -28.23 -5.73 17.24
CA TRP A 161 -28.16 -6.66 16.10
C TRP A 161 -29.52 -7.07 15.61
N ILE A 162 -29.69 -7.22 14.30
CA ILE A 162 -30.85 -7.83 13.68
C ILE A 162 -31.04 -9.24 14.31
N SER A 163 -32.22 -9.58 14.74
CA SER A 163 -32.53 -10.89 15.36
C SER A 163 -33.72 -11.58 14.68
N GLY A 164 -33.85 -12.88 14.88
CA GLY A 164 -34.96 -13.67 14.34
C GLY A 164 -34.85 -13.93 12.83
N MET A 165 -36.00 -14.02 12.15
CA MET A 165 -36.06 -14.35 10.71
C MET A 165 -35.27 -13.43 9.81
N PRO A 166 -35.24 -12.09 9.99
CA PRO A 166 -34.45 -11.20 9.17
C PRO A 166 -32.93 -11.53 9.19
N LEU A 167 -32.38 -11.93 10.35
CA LEU A 167 -31.01 -12.36 10.47
C LEU A 167 -30.73 -13.64 9.68
N TYR A 168 -31.60 -14.65 9.81
CA TYR A 168 -31.45 -15.92 9.09
C TYR A 168 -31.58 -15.73 7.57
N THR A 169 -32.49 -14.86 7.12
CA THR A 169 -32.63 -14.50 5.70
C THR A 169 -31.38 -13.84 5.20
N MET A 170 -30.83 -12.83 5.92
CA MET A 170 -29.63 -12.14 5.55
C MET A 170 -28.42 -13.09 5.48
N LEU A 171 -28.21 -13.92 6.51
CA LEU A 171 -27.12 -14.91 6.52
C LEU A 171 -27.27 -15.95 5.41
N GLY A 172 -28.52 -16.39 5.12
CA GLY A 172 -28.78 -17.31 4.00
C GLY A 172 -28.42 -16.72 2.65
N LEU A 173 -28.81 -15.45 2.40
CA LEU A 173 -28.48 -14.74 1.15
C LEU A 173 -26.98 -14.43 1.03
N VAL A 174 -26.33 -14.02 2.12
CA VAL A 174 -24.86 -13.85 2.17
C VAL A 174 -24.17 -15.17 1.87
N GLY A 175 -24.57 -16.27 2.54
CA GLY A 175 -24.01 -17.59 2.31
C GLY A 175 -24.21 -18.08 0.87
N LEU A 176 -25.40 -17.87 0.29
CA LEU A 176 -25.69 -18.19 -1.11
C LEU A 176 -24.78 -17.40 -2.06
N THR A 177 -24.61 -16.10 -1.82
CA THR A 177 -23.70 -15.25 -2.61
C THR A 177 -22.28 -15.81 -2.57
N MET A 178 -21.77 -16.08 -1.38
CA MET A 178 -20.40 -16.62 -1.20
C MET A 178 -20.23 -17.99 -1.88
N LEU A 179 -21.22 -18.88 -1.78
CA LEU A 179 -21.19 -20.19 -2.43
C LEU A 179 -21.13 -20.05 -3.96
N ILE A 180 -21.94 -19.18 -4.54
CA ILE A 180 -21.93 -18.97 -6.00
C ILE A 180 -20.55 -18.42 -6.43
N ILE A 181 -20.01 -17.42 -5.74
CA ILE A 181 -18.71 -16.83 -6.10
C ILE A 181 -17.60 -17.86 -5.98
N GLN A 182 -17.63 -18.74 -4.98
CA GLN A 182 -16.59 -19.74 -4.74
C GLN A 182 -16.65 -20.93 -5.72
N TYR A 183 -17.84 -21.37 -6.11
CA TYR A 183 -18.01 -22.59 -6.90
C TYR A 183 -18.20 -22.33 -8.40
N LEU A 184 -18.81 -21.22 -8.78
CA LEU A 184 -19.06 -20.91 -10.19
C LEU A 184 -17.79 -20.90 -11.06
N PRO A 185 -16.64 -20.37 -10.62
CA PRO A 185 -15.42 -20.40 -11.43
C PRO A 185 -14.88 -21.80 -11.73
N LYS A 186 -15.31 -22.82 -10.96
CA LYS A 186 -14.99 -24.23 -11.22
C LYS A 186 -15.84 -24.82 -12.37
N LEU A 187 -17.01 -24.22 -12.62
CA LEU A 187 -17.94 -24.64 -13.69
C LEU A 187 -17.73 -23.84 -14.97
N THR A 188 -17.58 -22.52 -14.84
CA THR A 188 -17.38 -21.62 -15.98
C THR A 188 -16.60 -20.37 -15.57
N THR A 189 -15.70 -19.95 -16.42
CA THR A 189 -14.95 -18.69 -16.31
C THR A 189 -15.43 -17.64 -17.32
N ALA A 190 -16.50 -17.94 -18.07
CA ALA A 190 -17.01 -17.06 -19.12
C ALA A 190 -17.73 -15.81 -18.60
N VAL A 191 -18.23 -15.87 -17.33
CA VAL A 191 -18.98 -14.76 -16.70
C VAL A 191 -18.40 -14.52 -15.31
N PRO A 192 -18.26 -13.24 -14.86
CA PRO A 192 -17.82 -12.91 -13.52
C PRO A 192 -18.75 -13.54 -12.45
N SER A 193 -18.15 -14.29 -11.54
CA SER A 193 -18.92 -15.02 -10.50
C SER A 193 -19.66 -14.10 -9.56
N SER A 194 -19.13 -12.93 -9.24
CA SER A 194 -19.79 -11.91 -8.41
C SER A 194 -21.06 -11.37 -9.07
N LEU A 195 -21.04 -11.15 -10.39
CA LEU A 195 -22.23 -10.72 -11.13
C LEU A 195 -23.33 -11.78 -11.10
N VAL A 196 -22.98 -13.04 -11.39
CA VAL A 196 -23.96 -14.14 -11.34
C VAL A 196 -24.55 -14.31 -9.96
N ALA A 197 -23.72 -14.19 -8.92
CA ALA A 197 -24.18 -14.27 -7.53
C ALA A 197 -25.20 -13.16 -7.22
N ILE A 198 -24.90 -11.91 -7.57
CA ILE A 198 -25.79 -10.78 -7.35
C ILE A 198 -27.12 -10.96 -8.08
N ILE A 199 -27.07 -11.28 -9.39
CA ILE A 199 -28.28 -11.51 -10.18
C ILE A 199 -29.11 -12.66 -9.57
N THR A 200 -28.49 -13.77 -9.22
CA THR A 200 -29.19 -14.93 -8.65
C THR A 200 -29.85 -14.57 -7.33
N VAL A 201 -29.11 -13.90 -6.43
CA VAL A 201 -29.67 -13.50 -5.12
C VAL A 201 -30.78 -12.47 -5.27
N THR A 202 -30.64 -11.51 -6.20
CA THR A 202 -31.71 -10.55 -6.51
C THR A 202 -32.97 -11.26 -7.04
N LEU A 203 -32.80 -12.22 -7.95
CA LEU A 203 -33.93 -13.02 -8.45
C LEU A 203 -34.60 -13.89 -7.36
N VAL A 204 -33.80 -14.42 -6.43
CA VAL A 204 -34.33 -15.17 -5.28
C VAL A 204 -35.15 -14.25 -4.37
N VAL A 205 -34.63 -13.05 -4.07
CA VAL A 205 -35.36 -12.08 -3.23
C VAL A 205 -36.65 -11.63 -3.89
N LEU A 206 -36.65 -11.30 -5.17
CA LEU A 206 -37.83 -10.88 -5.92
C LEU A 206 -38.81 -12.04 -6.11
N GLY A 207 -38.35 -13.27 -6.38
CA GLY A 207 -39.18 -14.42 -6.66
C GLY A 207 -39.86 -15.03 -5.42
N LEU A 208 -39.22 -14.88 -4.26
CA LEU A 208 -39.76 -15.36 -2.97
C LEU A 208 -40.38 -14.24 -2.13
N ASP A 209 -40.41 -13.00 -2.66
CA ASP A 209 -40.94 -11.81 -1.98
C ASP A 209 -40.34 -11.64 -0.56
N LEU A 210 -39.00 -11.78 -0.47
CA LEU A 210 -38.30 -11.69 0.79
C LEU A 210 -38.13 -10.24 1.23
N ASP A 211 -38.60 -9.92 2.43
CA ASP A 211 -38.37 -8.60 3.04
C ASP A 211 -36.89 -8.45 3.46
N THR A 212 -36.14 -7.77 2.63
CA THR A 212 -34.68 -7.51 2.83
C THR A 212 -34.32 -6.15 2.24
N LYS A 213 -33.41 -5.45 2.89
CA LYS A 213 -32.93 -4.16 2.42
C LYS A 213 -32.26 -4.28 1.06
N VAL A 214 -32.61 -3.37 0.15
CA VAL A 214 -31.98 -3.21 -1.16
C VAL A 214 -31.20 -1.90 -1.22
N VAL A 215 -30.34 -1.77 -2.22
CA VAL A 215 -29.51 -0.56 -2.41
C VAL A 215 -30.37 0.69 -2.53
N GLY A 216 -31.52 0.61 -3.22
CA GLY A 216 -32.47 1.71 -3.39
C GLY A 216 -33.10 2.20 -2.07
N ASP A 217 -33.15 1.38 -1.03
CA ASP A 217 -33.65 1.80 0.30
C ASP A 217 -32.66 2.70 1.05
N VAL A 218 -31.38 2.64 0.67
CA VAL A 218 -30.31 3.45 1.30
C VAL A 218 -30.10 4.73 0.54
N ALA A 219 -30.04 4.67 -0.79
CA ALA A 219 -29.89 5.86 -1.64
C ALA A 219 -30.30 5.58 -3.09
N SER A 220 -30.86 6.56 -3.77
CA SER A 220 -31.10 6.47 -5.21
C SER A 220 -29.80 6.56 -6.00
N ILE A 221 -29.62 5.63 -6.95
CA ILE A 221 -28.48 5.62 -7.87
C ILE A 221 -28.86 6.24 -9.22
N ALA A 222 -30.11 6.70 -9.38
CA ALA A 222 -30.54 7.40 -10.58
C ALA A 222 -29.67 8.64 -10.81
N GLY A 223 -28.53 8.45 -11.48
CA GLY A 223 -27.51 9.45 -11.69
C GLY A 223 -27.58 10.10 -13.06
N SER A 224 -27.10 11.33 -13.09
CA SER A 224 -26.73 12.05 -14.31
C SER A 224 -25.24 11.85 -14.59
N LEU A 225 -24.70 12.53 -15.58
CA LEU A 225 -23.25 12.69 -15.74
C LEU A 225 -22.68 13.38 -14.49
N PRO A 226 -21.44 13.03 -14.06
CA PRO A 226 -20.78 13.75 -12.97
C PRO A 226 -20.80 15.26 -13.25
N SER A 227 -21.37 16.03 -12.35
CA SER A 227 -21.42 17.48 -12.45
C SER A 227 -20.22 18.11 -11.77
N PHE A 228 -19.76 19.23 -12.30
CA PHE A 228 -18.70 20.00 -11.66
C PHE A 228 -19.18 20.49 -10.28
N HIS A 229 -18.47 20.12 -9.24
CA HIS A 229 -18.80 20.41 -7.86
C HIS A 229 -17.51 20.80 -7.11
N LEU A 230 -17.30 22.09 -6.90
CA LEU A 230 -16.21 22.54 -6.04
C LEU A 230 -16.57 22.25 -4.59
N PRO A 231 -15.66 21.61 -3.81
CA PRO A 231 -15.90 21.37 -2.39
C PRO A 231 -16.30 22.64 -1.65
N MET A 232 -17.46 22.62 -1.02
CA MET A 232 -18.01 23.77 -0.27
C MET A 232 -17.47 23.81 1.15
N VAL A 233 -16.15 24.00 1.30
CA VAL A 233 -15.48 24.13 2.60
C VAL A 233 -14.90 25.52 2.77
N PRO A 234 -14.83 26.07 3.99
CA PRO A 234 -14.17 27.34 4.24
C PRO A 234 -12.70 27.30 3.83
N LEU A 235 -12.24 28.24 3.01
CA LEU A 235 -10.82 28.32 2.61
C LEU A 235 -10.01 29.04 3.70
N ASN A 236 -9.79 28.36 4.83
CA ASN A 236 -9.02 28.85 5.97
C ASN A 236 -7.96 27.83 6.40
N LEU A 237 -7.07 28.25 7.31
CA LEU A 237 -6.03 27.37 7.84
C LEU A 237 -6.61 26.22 8.67
N GLU A 238 -7.74 26.42 9.31
CA GLU A 238 -8.39 25.39 10.11
C GLU A 238 -8.84 24.21 9.23
N THR A 239 -9.53 24.51 8.12
CA THR A 239 -9.89 23.48 7.13
C THR A 239 -8.66 22.74 6.61
N LEU A 240 -7.58 23.47 6.31
CA LEU A 240 -6.34 22.85 5.86
C LEU A 240 -5.75 21.90 6.92
N TRP A 241 -5.74 22.29 8.20
CA TRP A 241 -5.27 21.44 9.29
C TRP A 241 -6.13 20.18 9.47
N ILE A 242 -7.44 20.27 9.23
CA ILE A 242 -8.36 19.12 9.27
C ILE A 242 -8.07 18.17 8.11
N ILE A 243 -8.02 18.67 6.86
CA ILE A 243 -7.92 17.80 5.67
C ILE A 243 -6.50 17.30 5.38
N LEU A 244 -5.45 18.02 5.82
CA LEU A 244 -4.07 17.72 5.48
C LEU A 244 -3.60 16.32 5.94
N PRO A 245 -3.84 15.88 7.19
CA PRO A 245 -3.50 14.54 7.63
C PRO A 245 -4.17 13.48 6.75
N TYR A 246 -5.48 13.57 6.55
CA TYR A 246 -6.24 12.64 5.71
C TYR A 246 -5.73 12.63 4.27
N ALA A 247 -5.53 13.80 3.66
CA ALA A 247 -5.02 13.91 2.30
C ALA A 247 -3.63 13.26 2.13
N PHE A 248 -2.74 13.47 3.11
CA PHE A 248 -1.41 12.85 3.11
C PHE A 248 -1.50 11.33 3.21
N ILE A 249 -2.34 10.82 4.07
CA ILE A 249 -2.62 9.42 4.31
C ILE A 249 -3.18 8.76 3.06
N LEU A 250 -4.25 9.34 2.51
CA LEU A 250 -4.90 8.88 1.28
C LEU A 250 -3.91 8.89 0.10
N ALA A 251 -3.08 9.94 -0.01
CA ALA A 251 -2.04 10.02 -1.04
C ALA A 251 -1.01 8.90 -0.90
N ALA A 252 -0.53 8.65 0.31
CA ALA A 252 0.47 7.61 0.58
C ALA A 252 -0.09 6.22 0.28
N ILE A 253 -1.27 5.87 0.82
CA ILE A 253 -1.93 4.57 0.60
C ILE A 253 -2.22 4.38 -0.89
N GLY A 254 -2.84 5.37 -1.54
CA GLY A 254 -3.19 5.30 -2.95
C GLY A 254 -1.97 5.11 -3.86
N LEU A 255 -0.83 5.76 -3.56
CA LEU A 255 0.42 5.56 -4.30
C LEU A 255 1.05 4.20 -4.01
N ILE A 256 1.08 3.75 -2.76
CA ILE A 256 1.62 2.43 -2.39
C ILE A 256 0.84 1.35 -3.14
N GLU A 257 -0.49 1.34 -3.05
CA GLU A 257 -1.35 0.35 -3.68
C GLU A 257 -1.20 0.38 -5.22
N SER A 258 -1.17 1.59 -5.81
CA SER A 258 -0.99 1.74 -7.26
C SER A 258 0.36 1.24 -7.77
N LEU A 259 1.45 1.50 -7.05
CA LEU A 259 2.78 1.05 -7.47
C LEU A 259 3.01 -0.44 -7.22
N LEU A 260 2.36 -1.02 -6.21
CA LEU A 260 2.32 -2.46 -6.01
C LEU A 260 1.55 -3.16 -7.12
N THR A 261 0.36 -2.66 -7.43
CA THR A 261 -0.44 -3.16 -8.56
C THR A 261 0.34 -3.06 -9.87
N LEU A 262 1.05 -1.94 -10.11
CA LEU A 262 1.93 -1.77 -11.25
C LEU A 262 3.00 -2.86 -11.28
N SER A 263 3.67 -3.12 -10.16
CA SER A 263 4.73 -4.13 -10.08
C SER A 263 4.19 -5.54 -10.33
N LEU A 264 3.01 -5.86 -9.79
CA LEU A 264 2.34 -7.14 -10.03
C LEU A 264 1.96 -7.31 -11.50
N VAL A 265 1.39 -6.27 -12.13
CA VAL A 265 1.04 -6.31 -13.56
C VAL A 265 2.30 -6.39 -14.43
N ASP A 266 3.42 -5.76 -14.04
CA ASP A 266 4.73 -5.90 -14.68
C ASP A 266 5.19 -7.37 -14.67
N GLU A 267 5.08 -8.03 -13.53
CA GLU A 267 5.44 -9.44 -13.36
C GLU A 267 4.55 -10.37 -14.19
N LEU A 268 3.23 -10.19 -14.12
CA LEU A 268 2.26 -11.02 -14.88
C LEU A 268 2.40 -10.87 -16.40
N THR A 269 2.80 -9.70 -16.87
CA THR A 269 2.86 -9.40 -18.31
C THR A 269 4.28 -9.43 -18.87
N GLN A 270 5.30 -9.57 -18.00
CA GLN A 270 6.73 -9.53 -18.36
C GLN A 270 7.08 -8.25 -19.17
N THR A 271 6.46 -7.13 -18.80
CA THR A 271 6.71 -5.81 -19.37
C THR A 271 6.86 -4.78 -18.25
N ARG A 272 7.47 -3.64 -18.51
CA ARG A 272 7.77 -2.66 -17.47
C ARG A 272 6.90 -1.41 -17.58
N GLY A 273 6.21 -1.05 -16.51
CA GLY A 273 5.46 0.18 -16.34
C GLY A 273 6.35 1.37 -15.92
N ARG A 274 5.76 2.58 -15.94
CA ARG A 274 6.42 3.84 -15.57
C ARG A 274 5.83 4.37 -14.27
N GLY A 275 6.43 4.05 -13.12
CA GLY A 275 5.90 4.38 -11.79
C GLY A 275 5.66 5.87 -11.55
N ASN A 276 6.62 6.77 -11.91
CA ASN A 276 6.42 8.20 -11.72
C ASN A 276 5.26 8.76 -12.58
N LYS A 277 5.10 8.23 -13.80
CA LYS A 277 3.97 8.59 -14.66
C LYS A 277 2.64 8.12 -14.05
N GLU A 278 2.65 6.98 -13.41
CA GLU A 278 1.49 6.45 -12.70
C GLU A 278 1.11 7.34 -11.51
N CYS A 279 2.07 7.76 -10.69
CA CYS A 279 1.82 8.70 -9.58
C CYS A 279 1.15 10.00 -10.07
N ILE A 280 1.63 10.57 -11.17
CA ILE A 280 1.04 11.78 -11.75
C ILE A 280 -0.38 11.51 -12.25
N ALA A 281 -0.61 10.38 -12.93
CA ALA A 281 -1.92 10.05 -13.46
C ALA A 281 -2.95 9.79 -12.35
N GLN A 282 -2.57 9.09 -11.29
CA GLN A 282 -3.40 8.89 -10.11
C GLN A 282 -3.73 10.23 -9.43
N GLY A 283 -2.73 11.11 -9.32
CA GLY A 283 -2.94 12.44 -8.76
C GLY A 283 -3.88 13.31 -9.59
N VAL A 284 -3.73 13.35 -10.92
CA VAL A 284 -4.66 14.04 -11.82
C VAL A 284 -6.07 13.45 -11.69
N ALA A 285 -6.18 12.12 -11.67
CA ALA A 285 -7.46 11.44 -11.53
C ALA A 285 -8.16 11.83 -10.22
N ASN A 286 -7.46 11.78 -9.09
CA ASN A 286 -8.04 12.13 -7.79
C ASN A 286 -8.38 13.62 -7.68
N THR A 287 -7.53 14.52 -8.18
CA THR A 287 -7.85 15.95 -8.21
C THR A 287 -9.13 16.22 -8.99
N VAL A 288 -9.26 15.64 -10.19
CA VAL A 288 -10.48 15.78 -11.00
C VAL A 288 -11.67 15.15 -10.29
N THR A 289 -11.53 13.94 -9.77
CA THR A 289 -12.61 13.22 -9.08
C THR A 289 -13.14 14.00 -7.88
N GLY A 290 -12.28 14.61 -7.06
CA GLY A 290 -12.69 15.42 -5.92
C GLY A 290 -13.45 16.68 -6.32
N VAL A 291 -13.11 17.30 -7.48
CA VAL A 291 -13.82 18.47 -8.04
C VAL A 291 -15.15 18.09 -8.69
N PHE A 292 -15.43 16.82 -8.91
CA PHE A 292 -16.70 16.31 -9.42
C PHE A 292 -17.49 15.50 -8.38
N GLY A 293 -17.18 15.66 -7.10
CA GLY A 293 -17.94 15.03 -6.02
C GLY A 293 -17.75 13.51 -5.90
N GLY A 294 -16.58 12.99 -6.25
CA GLY A 294 -16.23 11.58 -6.08
C GLY A 294 -15.24 11.35 -4.92
N MET A 295 -15.31 10.18 -4.30
CA MET A 295 -14.49 9.80 -3.14
C MET A 295 -13.01 9.53 -3.45
N GLY A 296 -12.58 9.69 -4.70
CA GLY A 296 -11.21 9.32 -5.10
C GLY A 296 -11.00 7.81 -5.21
N GLY A 297 -9.77 7.43 -5.58
CA GLY A 297 -9.45 6.03 -5.78
C GLY A 297 -7.97 5.79 -6.06
N CYS A 298 -7.63 4.53 -6.31
CA CYS A 298 -6.28 4.10 -6.70
C CYS A 298 -6.34 2.84 -7.57
N ALA A 299 -5.19 2.31 -7.97
CA ALA A 299 -5.14 1.07 -8.73
C ALA A 299 -5.50 -0.13 -7.84
N MET A 300 -6.31 -1.02 -8.39
CA MET A 300 -6.86 -2.18 -7.69
C MET A 300 -6.17 -3.46 -8.16
N ILE A 301 -5.59 -4.21 -7.24
CA ILE A 301 -4.89 -5.47 -7.52
C ILE A 301 -5.85 -6.49 -8.14
N GLY A 302 -6.99 -6.74 -7.51
CA GLY A 302 -7.96 -7.75 -7.92
C GLY A 302 -8.48 -7.52 -9.34
N GLN A 303 -8.95 -6.32 -9.64
CA GLN A 303 -9.50 -5.94 -10.94
C GLN A 303 -8.45 -5.91 -12.04
N SER A 304 -7.22 -5.49 -11.70
CA SER A 304 -6.10 -5.56 -12.64
C SER A 304 -5.75 -7.01 -12.98
N MET A 305 -5.80 -7.92 -12.01
CA MET A 305 -5.61 -9.36 -12.25
C MET A 305 -6.74 -9.94 -13.11
N ILE A 306 -8.01 -9.60 -12.82
CA ILE A 306 -9.15 -10.02 -13.63
C ILE A 306 -8.95 -9.56 -15.08
N ASN A 307 -8.60 -8.28 -15.28
CA ASN A 307 -8.35 -7.71 -16.59
C ASN A 307 -7.25 -8.46 -17.35
N VAL A 308 -6.10 -8.64 -16.71
CA VAL A 308 -4.93 -9.30 -17.31
C VAL A 308 -5.20 -10.77 -17.61
N ASN A 309 -5.90 -11.49 -16.72
CA ASN A 309 -6.25 -12.90 -16.89
C ASN A 309 -7.31 -13.10 -18.00
N ALA A 310 -8.24 -12.14 -18.15
CA ALA A 310 -9.21 -12.12 -19.25
C ALA A 310 -8.61 -11.72 -20.62
N GLY A 311 -7.33 -11.35 -20.65
CA GLY A 311 -6.61 -11.02 -21.88
C GLY A 311 -6.40 -9.53 -22.13
N GLY A 312 -6.90 -8.65 -21.26
CA GLY A 312 -6.70 -7.19 -21.34
C GLY A 312 -5.24 -6.82 -21.11
N ARG A 313 -4.65 -6.11 -22.04
CA ARG A 313 -3.23 -5.71 -22.03
C ARG A 313 -3.05 -4.23 -22.35
N GLY A 314 -4.03 -3.65 -23.02
CA GLY A 314 -4.00 -2.28 -23.53
C GLY A 314 -4.69 -1.30 -22.62
N ARG A 315 -4.61 -0.02 -23.00
CA ARG A 315 -5.36 1.06 -22.36
C ARG A 315 -6.86 0.93 -22.62
N LEU A 316 -7.20 0.31 -23.77
CA LEU A 316 -8.58 0.19 -24.21
C LEU A 316 -9.42 -0.63 -23.24
N SER A 317 -8.84 -1.63 -22.55
CA SER A 317 -9.57 -2.41 -21.56
C SER A 317 -10.05 -1.57 -20.38
N GLY A 318 -9.18 -0.71 -19.81
CA GLY A 318 -9.56 0.21 -18.74
C GLY A 318 -10.53 1.31 -19.20
N ILE A 319 -10.35 1.84 -20.40
CA ILE A 319 -11.29 2.82 -21.00
C ILE A 319 -12.66 2.17 -21.18
N THR A 320 -12.73 0.95 -21.71
CA THR A 320 -13.98 0.20 -21.87
C THR A 320 -14.65 -0.05 -20.51
N ALA A 321 -13.87 -0.45 -19.51
CA ALA A 321 -14.40 -0.66 -18.16
C ALA A 321 -15.04 0.62 -17.60
N ALA A 322 -14.36 1.75 -17.72
CA ALA A 322 -14.86 3.03 -17.23
C ALA A 322 -16.12 3.49 -17.98
N LEU A 323 -16.14 3.40 -19.32
CA LEU A 323 -17.30 3.79 -20.12
C LEU A 323 -18.51 2.87 -19.89
N CYS A 324 -18.30 1.55 -19.75
CA CYS A 324 -19.36 0.63 -19.37
C CYS A 324 -19.92 0.95 -17.97
N LEU A 325 -19.07 1.31 -17.02
CA LEU A 325 -19.51 1.73 -15.69
C LEU A 325 -20.39 2.99 -15.75
N LEU A 326 -19.99 3.99 -16.55
CA LEU A 326 -20.81 5.16 -16.79
C LEU A 326 -22.15 4.81 -17.42
N MET A 327 -22.16 3.89 -18.39
CA MET A 327 -23.40 3.41 -19.01
C MET A 327 -24.32 2.73 -17.98
N PHE A 328 -23.76 1.97 -17.04
CA PHE A 328 -24.55 1.36 -15.97
C PHE A 328 -25.16 2.41 -15.03
N ILE A 329 -24.45 3.51 -14.74
CA ILE A 329 -24.99 4.61 -13.93
C ILE A 329 -26.17 5.30 -14.65
N LEU A 330 -26.02 5.55 -15.97
CA LEU A 330 -26.99 6.32 -16.73
C LEU A 330 -28.26 5.53 -17.12
N VAL A 331 -28.13 4.24 -17.35
CA VAL A 331 -29.21 3.38 -17.91
C VAL A 331 -29.59 2.25 -16.97
N GLY A 332 -28.64 1.77 -16.15
CA GLY A 332 -28.80 0.58 -15.31
C GLY A 332 -29.21 0.88 -13.86
N SER A 333 -29.42 2.12 -13.49
CA SER A 333 -29.67 2.53 -12.10
C SER A 333 -30.83 1.76 -11.45
N SER A 334 -31.96 1.62 -12.15
CA SER A 334 -33.14 0.90 -11.65
C SER A 334 -32.88 -0.60 -11.36
N LEU A 335 -31.95 -1.21 -12.09
CA LEU A 335 -31.54 -2.60 -11.83
C LEU A 335 -30.58 -2.69 -10.64
N ILE A 336 -29.72 -1.71 -10.48
CA ILE A 336 -28.74 -1.64 -9.39
C ILE A 336 -29.46 -1.38 -8.05
N GLU A 337 -30.48 -0.52 -8.04
CA GLU A 337 -31.28 -0.21 -6.86
C GLU A 337 -32.02 -1.43 -6.30
N GLN A 338 -32.30 -2.45 -7.11
CA GLN A 338 -32.93 -3.71 -6.68
C GLN A 338 -31.95 -4.72 -6.05
N ILE A 339 -30.66 -4.43 -6.06
CA ILE A 339 -29.65 -5.35 -5.50
C ILE A 339 -29.82 -5.43 -3.97
N PRO A 340 -30.01 -6.64 -3.39
CA PRO A 340 -30.05 -6.81 -1.94
C PRO A 340 -28.71 -6.48 -1.29
N LEU A 341 -28.70 -5.75 -0.18
CA LEU A 341 -27.46 -5.45 0.56
C LEU A 341 -26.76 -6.73 1.01
N ALA A 342 -27.51 -7.79 1.33
CA ALA A 342 -26.95 -9.09 1.64
C ALA A 342 -26.06 -9.66 0.54
N ALA A 343 -26.38 -9.42 -0.74
CA ALA A 343 -25.55 -9.84 -1.86
C ALA A 343 -24.21 -9.08 -1.87
N LEU A 344 -24.24 -7.76 -1.62
CA LEU A 344 -23.02 -6.94 -1.54
C LEU A 344 -22.13 -7.35 -0.37
N VAL A 345 -22.71 -7.61 0.80
CA VAL A 345 -22.00 -8.12 1.99
C VAL A 345 -21.33 -9.47 1.68
N GLY A 346 -22.04 -10.37 0.98
CA GLY A 346 -21.47 -11.65 0.54
C GLY A 346 -20.28 -11.50 -0.41
N VAL A 347 -20.37 -10.57 -1.36
CA VAL A 347 -19.24 -10.20 -2.24
C VAL A 347 -18.07 -9.68 -1.41
N MET A 348 -18.35 -8.75 -0.48
CA MET A 348 -17.31 -8.15 0.36
C MET A 348 -16.62 -9.16 1.28
N PHE A 349 -17.32 -10.15 1.81
CA PHE A 349 -16.68 -11.23 2.58
C PHE A 349 -15.73 -12.07 1.72
N ILE A 350 -16.07 -12.33 0.46
CA ILE A 350 -15.14 -12.99 -0.46
C ILE A 350 -13.93 -12.09 -0.76
N VAL A 351 -14.14 -10.78 -0.92
CA VAL A 351 -13.02 -9.81 -1.10
C VAL A 351 -12.13 -9.82 0.14
N VAL A 352 -12.69 -9.81 1.35
CA VAL A 352 -11.92 -9.93 2.61
C VAL A 352 -11.07 -11.20 2.65
N ILE A 353 -11.67 -12.35 2.33
CA ILE A 353 -10.97 -13.65 2.29
C ILE A 353 -9.86 -13.63 1.24
N GLY A 354 -10.07 -13.00 0.10
CA GLY A 354 -9.09 -12.87 -0.98
C GLY A 354 -8.00 -11.82 -0.70
N THR A 355 -8.31 -10.78 0.06
CA THR A 355 -7.36 -9.73 0.46
C THR A 355 -6.47 -10.20 1.60
N PHE A 356 -7.01 -10.97 2.53
CA PHE A 356 -6.22 -11.48 3.65
C PHE A 356 -5.11 -12.40 3.16
N GLU A 357 -3.87 -12.07 3.53
CA GLU A 357 -2.70 -12.84 3.10
C GLU A 357 -2.49 -14.07 4.02
N TRP A 358 -3.17 -15.16 3.69
CA TRP A 358 -3.15 -16.42 4.45
C TRP A 358 -1.76 -17.05 4.57
N SER A 359 -0.86 -16.71 3.65
CA SER A 359 0.54 -17.15 3.72
C SER A 359 1.23 -16.61 4.97
N SER A 360 0.78 -15.48 5.53
CA SER A 360 1.32 -14.86 6.74
C SER A 360 1.39 -15.84 7.91
N PHE A 361 0.38 -16.70 8.10
CA PHE A 361 0.39 -17.72 9.16
C PHE A 361 1.48 -18.79 8.98
N ARG A 362 1.84 -19.10 7.73
CA ARG A 362 2.91 -20.06 7.42
C ARG A 362 4.28 -19.39 7.46
N ILE A 363 4.34 -18.16 7.03
CA ILE A 363 5.57 -17.37 6.92
C ILE A 363 6.03 -16.94 8.32
N ILE A 364 5.12 -16.56 9.23
CA ILE A 364 5.43 -16.02 10.56
C ILE A 364 6.34 -16.94 11.40
N ARG A 365 6.29 -18.25 11.14
CA ARG A 365 7.16 -19.24 11.79
C ARG A 365 8.52 -19.45 11.10
N LYS A 366 8.70 -18.88 9.90
CA LYS A 366 9.88 -19.08 9.04
C LYS A 366 10.73 -17.82 8.88
N ILE A 367 10.14 -16.63 9.12
CA ILE A 367 10.83 -15.35 9.07
C ILE A 367 11.53 -15.03 10.39
N PRO A 368 12.49 -14.10 10.41
CA PRO A 368 13.07 -13.57 11.64
C PRO A 368 11.99 -13.10 12.62
N LYS A 369 12.24 -13.26 13.91
CA LYS A 369 11.29 -12.85 14.96
C LYS A 369 10.98 -11.35 14.91
N SER A 370 11.93 -10.54 14.49
CA SER A 370 11.82 -9.12 14.25
C SER A 370 10.76 -8.81 13.17
N ASP A 371 10.82 -9.49 12.04
CA ASP A 371 9.88 -9.31 10.93
C ASP A 371 8.48 -9.79 11.30
N ALA A 372 8.40 -10.91 12.05
CA ALA A 372 7.13 -11.41 12.58
C ALA A 372 6.50 -10.41 13.55
N PHE A 373 7.31 -9.78 14.41
CA PHE A 373 6.86 -8.72 15.31
C PHE A 373 6.32 -7.51 14.56
N VAL A 374 7.04 -7.04 13.53
CA VAL A 374 6.60 -5.91 12.69
C VAL A 374 5.27 -6.23 12.01
N LEU A 375 5.12 -7.42 11.44
CA LEU A 375 3.88 -7.85 10.78
C LEU A 375 2.69 -7.83 11.76
N ILE A 376 2.84 -8.44 12.94
CA ILE A 376 1.78 -8.47 13.96
C ILE A 376 1.46 -7.07 14.47
N LEU A 377 2.50 -6.27 14.74
CA LEU A 377 2.34 -4.90 15.23
C LEU A 377 1.56 -4.06 14.22
N VAL A 378 1.95 -4.09 12.95
CA VAL A 378 1.27 -3.32 11.89
C VAL A 378 -0.17 -3.78 11.74
N SER A 379 -0.44 -5.09 11.72
CA SER A 379 -1.81 -5.61 11.66
C SER A 379 -2.64 -5.13 12.86
N GLY A 380 -2.08 -5.20 14.07
CA GLY A 380 -2.77 -4.78 15.29
C GLY A 380 -3.03 -3.26 15.33
N VAL A 381 -2.03 -2.45 14.96
CA VAL A 381 -2.18 -0.99 14.89
C VAL A 381 -3.20 -0.60 13.83
N THR A 382 -3.20 -1.27 12.66
CA THR A 382 -4.20 -1.04 11.60
C THR A 382 -5.61 -1.24 12.11
N VAL A 383 -5.83 -2.28 12.93
CA VAL A 383 -7.16 -2.60 13.49
C VAL A 383 -7.52 -1.68 14.67
N ALA A 384 -6.54 -1.26 15.46
CA ALA A 384 -6.78 -0.50 16.69
C ALA A 384 -6.85 1.02 16.49
N THR A 385 -6.23 1.55 15.42
CA THR A 385 -6.17 2.99 15.17
C THR A 385 -6.69 3.30 13.76
N ASP A 386 -5.78 3.70 12.87
CA ASP A 386 -6.10 3.87 11.46
C ASP A 386 -4.97 3.32 10.57
N LEU A 387 -5.31 3.07 9.31
CA LEU A 387 -4.41 2.46 8.33
C LEU A 387 -3.10 3.25 8.14
N ALA A 388 -3.15 4.53 8.31
CA ALA A 388 -2.04 5.40 8.03
C ALA A 388 -1.04 5.45 9.18
N VAL A 389 -1.53 5.58 10.38
CA VAL A 389 -0.72 5.46 11.60
C VAL A 389 0.00 4.11 11.57
N ALA A 390 -0.71 3.04 11.19
CA ALA A 390 -0.13 1.70 11.08
C ALA A 390 1.04 1.62 10.10
N VAL A 391 0.91 2.22 8.91
CA VAL A 391 1.99 2.22 7.90
C VAL A 391 3.19 3.02 8.39
N VAL A 392 2.97 4.22 8.95
CA VAL A 392 4.04 5.07 9.48
C VAL A 392 4.77 4.37 10.63
N VAL A 393 4.03 3.86 11.61
CA VAL A 393 4.60 3.09 12.72
C VAL A 393 5.34 1.86 12.22
N GLY A 394 4.76 1.13 11.27
CA GLY A 394 5.37 -0.06 10.68
C GLY A 394 6.70 0.24 9.99
N VAL A 395 6.76 1.30 9.19
CA VAL A 395 8.01 1.71 8.50
C VAL A 395 9.06 2.16 9.51
N ILE A 396 8.68 2.96 10.52
CA ILE A 396 9.60 3.41 11.57
C ILE A 396 10.16 2.20 12.34
N VAL A 397 9.28 1.32 12.81
CA VAL A 397 9.70 0.14 13.58
C VAL A 397 10.56 -0.81 12.74
N ALA A 398 10.19 -1.05 11.48
CA ALA A 398 10.99 -1.87 10.57
C ALA A 398 12.37 -1.26 10.30
N ALA A 399 12.46 0.06 10.13
CA ALA A 399 13.74 0.76 9.96
C ALA A 399 14.62 0.65 11.23
N LEU A 400 14.02 0.80 12.42
CA LEU A 400 14.72 0.65 13.70
C LEU A 400 15.22 -0.80 13.90
N VAL A 401 14.39 -1.78 13.58
CA VAL A 401 14.75 -3.20 13.64
C VAL A 401 15.89 -3.51 12.68
N PHE A 402 15.79 -3.03 11.44
CA PHE A 402 16.86 -3.17 10.45
C PHE A 402 18.17 -2.55 10.93
N ALA A 403 18.13 -1.33 11.47
CA ALA A 403 19.30 -0.65 12.03
C ALA A 403 19.91 -1.46 13.20
N TRP A 404 19.06 -1.96 14.10
CA TRP A 404 19.48 -2.77 15.24
C TRP A 404 20.13 -4.11 14.84
N GLU A 405 19.57 -4.80 13.86
CA GLU A 405 20.14 -6.04 13.36
C GLU A 405 21.50 -5.81 12.67
N HIS A 406 21.60 -4.78 11.85
CA HIS A 406 22.86 -4.45 11.16
C HIS A 406 23.93 -3.92 12.11
N ALA A 407 23.55 -3.27 13.22
CA ALA A 407 24.48 -2.82 14.25
C ALA A 407 25.28 -3.96 14.92
N LYS A 408 24.70 -5.16 15.01
CA LYS A 408 25.32 -6.34 15.62
C LYS A 408 26.27 -7.10 14.70
N HIS A 409 26.28 -6.78 13.40
CA HIS A 409 27.04 -7.55 12.41
C HIS A 409 28.44 -7.01 12.12
N VAL A 410 28.87 -5.90 12.78
CA VAL A 410 30.24 -5.43 12.64
C VAL A 410 31.18 -6.39 13.39
N LYS A 411 32.03 -7.09 12.64
CA LYS A 411 33.05 -8.00 13.15
C LYS A 411 34.42 -7.47 12.77
N ILE A 412 35.38 -7.61 13.69
CA ILE A 412 36.76 -7.26 13.47
C ILE A 412 37.59 -8.52 13.57
N THR A 413 38.42 -8.73 12.56
CA THR A 413 39.37 -9.85 12.52
C THR A 413 40.78 -9.28 12.59
N LEU A 414 41.53 -9.67 13.62
CA LEU A 414 42.93 -9.31 13.75
C LEU A 414 43.79 -10.30 12.94
N SER A 415 44.68 -9.77 12.12
CA SER A 415 45.72 -10.51 11.41
C SER A 415 47.05 -9.77 11.56
N ARG A 416 48.16 -10.49 11.48
CA ARG A 416 49.48 -9.91 11.50
C ARG A 416 50.07 -9.93 10.09
N GLU A 417 50.50 -8.77 9.59
CA GLU A 417 51.11 -8.65 8.27
C GLU A 417 52.62 -9.04 8.31
N ASP A 418 53.17 -9.33 7.13
CA ASP A 418 54.58 -9.74 6.99
C ASP A 418 55.56 -8.61 7.42
N ASN A 419 55.12 -7.35 7.40
CA ASN A 419 55.86 -6.18 7.89
C ASN A 419 55.87 -6.06 9.43
N GLY A 420 55.15 -6.96 10.13
CA GLY A 420 55.04 -6.97 11.57
C GLY A 420 53.93 -6.09 12.13
N TRP A 421 53.12 -5.45 11.30
CA TRP A 421 51.97 -4.62 11.69
C TRP A 421 50.76 -5.47 12.03
N ASP A 422 49.95 -5.00 12.94
CA ASP A 422 48.64 -5.60 13.27
C ASP A 422 47.57 -4.98 12.39
N ALA A 423 46.90 -5.82 11.58
CA ALA A 423 45.85 -5.42 10.68
C ALA A 423 44.48 -5.89 11.20
N TYR A 424 43.61 -4.93 11.46
CA TYR A 424 42.22 -5.14 11.86
C TYR A 424 41.30 -5.01 10.63
N THR A 425 40.86 -6.13 10.08
CA THR A 425 39.90 -6.15 8.98
C THR A 425 38.50 -5.99 9.54
N VAL A 426 37.83 -4.90 9.16
CA VAL A 426 36.45 -4.59 9.55
C VAL A 426 35.49 -5.19 8.54
N ASN A 427 34.52 -5.97 9.03
CA ASN A 427 33.45 -6.54 8.21
C ASN A 427 32.09 -6.01 8.69
N GLY A 428 31.28 -5.46 7.79
CA GLY A 428 29.98 -4.85 8.08
C GLY A 428 30.01 -3.33 8.11
N PRO A 429 28.84 -2.66 8.04
CA PRO A 429 28.75 -1.21 7.94
C PRO A 429 29.02 -0.52 9.29
N LEU A 430 29.86 0.53 9.26
CA LEU A 430 30.11 1.40 10.41
C LEU A 430 29.18 2.62 10.35
N PHE A 431 28.26 2.73 11.31
CA PHE A 431 27.28 3.79 11.43
C PHE A 431 26.87 3.99 12.91
N PHE A 432 26.06 4.99 13.24
CA PHE A 432 25.69 5.35 14.59
C PHE A 432 25.30 4.17 15.50
N GLY A 433 24.60 3.17 14.95
CA GLY A 433 24.15 2.00 15.71
C GLY A 433 25.27 1.00 16.02
N SER A 434 26.32 0.93 15.22
CA SER A 434 27.41 -0.04 15.36
C SER A 434 28.66 0.51 16.07
N VAL A 435 28.75 1.82 16.32
CA VAL A 435 29.92 2.50 16.92
C VAL A 435 30.37 1.86 18.22
N THR A 436 29.46 1.67 19.17
CA THR A 436 29.81 1.10 20.48
C THR A 436 30.39 -0.32 20.35
N HIS A 437 29.78 -1.13 19.48
CA HIS A 437 30.24 -2.49 19.25
C HIS A 437 31.58 -2.51 18.54
N PHE A 438 31.79 -1.60 17.57
CA PHE A 438 33.05 -1.40 16.88
C PHE A 438 34.19 -1.05 17.85
N LEU A 439 34.02 0.03 18.66
CA LEU A 439 35.06 0.50 19.59
C LEU A 439 35.45 -0.53 20.65
N ASN A 440 34.51 -1.38 21.08
CA ASN A 440 34.75 -2.38 22.12
C ASN A 440 35.52 -3.63 21.62
N GLN A 441 35.76 -3.76 20.31
CA GLN A 441 36.49 -4.90 19.76
C GLN A 441 38.01 -4.66 19.65
N PHE A 442 38.49 -3.44 19.94
CA PHE A 442 39.91 -3.11 19.88
C PHE A 442 40.55 -3.18 21.28
N ASP A 443 41.64 -3.95 21.37
CA ASP A 443 42.53 -3.91 22.53
C ASP A 443 43.68 -2.92 22.23
N VAL A 444 43.58 -1.74 22.85
CA VAL A 444 44.51 -0.63 22.61
C VAL A 444 45.86 -0.83 23.29
N GLU A 445 45.91 -1.60 24.39
CA GLU A 445 47.14 -1.81 25.15
C GLU A 445 48.07 -2.84 24.49
N GLN A 446 47.50 -3.87 23.85
CA GLN A 446 48.25 -4.95 23.21
C GLN A 446 48.55 -4.66 21.73
N GLY A 447 49.52 -5.40 21.17
CA GLY A 447 49.82 -5.37 19.75
C GLY A 447 51.01 -4.49 19.31
N SER A 448 51.18 -4.37 18.00
CA SER A 448 52.30 -3.62 17.37
C SER A 448 52.20 -2.11 17.54
N LYS A 449 53.33 -1.41 17.27
CA LYS A 449 53.36 0.06 17.32
C LYS A 449 52.54 0.69 16.16
N ASP A 450 52.57 0.04 15.01
CA ASP A 450 51.83 0.45 13.83
C ASP A 450 50.61 -0.48 13.63
N ILE A 451 49.45 0.12 13.52
CA ILE A 451 48.16 -0.58 13.44
C ILE A 451 47.46 -0.14 12.16
N VAL A 452 46.92 -1.11 11.42
CA VAL A 452 46.15 -0.86 10.21
C VAL A 452 44.69 -1.25 10.44
N ILE A 453 43.74 -0.35 10.11
CA ILE A 453 42.31 -0.69 10.00
C ILE A 453 41.99 -0.79 8.51
N ASP A 454 41.57 -1.98 8.10
CA ASP A 454 41.22 -2.29 6.72
C ASP A 454 39.69 -2.29 6.54
N PHE A 455 39.19 -1.36 5.74
CA PHE A 455 37.78 -1.20 5.42
C PHE A 455 37.36 -1.88 4.10
N LYS A 456 38.16 -2.82 3.59
CA LYS A 456 37.87 -3.53 2.33
C LYS A 456 36.46 -4.12 2.29
N ASP A 457 36.02 -4.75 3.40
CA ASP A 457 34.72 -5.40 3.55
C ASP A 457 33.75 -4.58 4.41
N SER A 458 34.02 -3.28 4.55
CA SER A 458 33.26 -2.36 5.37
C SER A 458 33.06 -1.00 4.69
N ARG A 459 32.07 -0.25 5.19
CA ARG A 459 31.78 1.11 4.73
C ARG A 459 31.44 1.99 5.91
N VAL A 460 32.04 3.17 5.96
CA VAL A 460 31.66 4.22 6.91
C VAL A 460 30.46 4.97 6.32
N CYS A 461 29.32 4.90 6.98
CA CYS A 461 28.04 5.34 6.43
C CYS A 461 27.63 6.75 6.88
N ASP A 462 28.07 7.19 8.08
CA ASP A 462 27.62 8.44 8.67
C ASP A 462 28.73 9.14 9.48
N HIS A 463 28.38 10.31 10.04
CA HIS A 463 29.31 11.10 10.85
C HIS A 463 29.73 10.39 12.15
N SER A 464 28.83 9.60 12.77
CA SER A 464 29.15 8.85 13.98
C SER A 464 30.21 7.78 13.74
N GLY A 465 30.22 7.18 12.54
CA GLY A 465 31.27 6.26 12.13
C GLY A 465 32.64 6.95 11.98
N LEU A 466 32.66 8.21 11.52
CA LEU A 466 33.90 9.01 11.45
C LEU A 466 34.40 9.36 12.85
N GLU A 467 33.52 9.81 13.74
CA GLU A 467 33.83 10.12 15.13
C GLU A 467 34.38 8.90 15.89
N ALA A 468 33.85 7.72 15.58
CA ALA A 468 34.38 6.46 16.14
C ALA A 468 35.82 6.17 15.69
N ILE A 469 36.15 6.45 14.41
CA ILE A 469 37.51 6.32 13.91
C ILE A 469 38.44 7.32 14.59
N ASP A 470 38.02 8.56 14.74
CA ASP A 470 38.77 9.62 15.41
C ASP A 470 39.04 9.27 16.88
N THR A 471 37.99 8.88 17.62
CA THR A 471 38.10 8.38 19.00
C THR A 471 39.10 7.23 19.12
N LEU A 472 39.09 6.33 18.13
CA LEU A 472 40.00 5.17 18.13
C LEU A 472 41.43 5.61 17.85
N ALA A 473 41.62 6.58 16.91
CA ALA A 473 42.92 7.15 16.62
C ALA A 473 43.52 7.84 17.85
N GLU A 474 42.74 8.64 18.58
CA GLU A 474 43.16 9.25 19.84
C GLU A 474 43.57 8.19 20.89
N ARG A 475 42.78 7.13 21.07
CA ARG A 475 43.12 6.06 22.01
C ARG A 475 44.44 5.38 21.67
N PHE A 476 44.70 5.07 20.39
CA PHE A 476 45.97 4.47 19.96
C PHE A 476 47.13 5.45 20.10
N THR A 477 46.94 6.72 19.78
CA THR A 477 47.97 7.77 19.95
C THR A 477 48.35 7.93 21.43
N GLN A 478 47.38 7.95 22.35
CA GLN A 478 47.61 7.98 23.79
C GLN A 478 48.40 6.75 24.29
N ALA A 479 48.22 5.60 23.66
CA ALA A 479 48.98 4.39 23.92
C ALA A 479 50.36 4.36 23.18
N GLY A 480 50.75 5.43 22.53
CA GLY A 480 52.03 5.54 21.82
C GLY A 480 52.10 4.77 20.50
N LYS A 481 50.93 4.47 19.91
CA LYS A 481 50.80 3.73 18.64
C LYS A 481 50.33 4.64 17.51
N VAL A 482 50.57 4.24 16.27
CA VAL A 482 50.16 4.98 15.06
C VAL A 482 49.08 4.20 14.35
N LEU A 483 47.94 4.86 14.08
CA LEU A 483 46.83 4.28 13.34
C LEU A 483 46.91 4.61 11.85
N HIS A 484 46.84 3.60 11.02
CA HIS A 484 46.76 3.69 9.57
C HIS A 484 45.38 3.15 9.11
N ILE A 485 44.80 3.79 8.08
CA ILE A 485 43.55 3.37 7.49
C ILE A 485 43.74 2.98 6.03
N ARG A 486 43.17 1.88 5.60
CA ARG A 486 43.30 1.35 4.26
C ARG A 486 41.93 1.00 3.64
N HIS A 487 41.84 1.05 2.32
CA HIS A 487 40.64 0.65 1.52
C HIS A 487 39.37 1.45 1.81
N LEU A 488 39.50 2.73 2.10
CA LEU A 488 38.36 3.62 2.24
C LEU A 488 37.66 3.83 0.90
N SER A 489 36.30 3.76 0.91
CA SER A 489 35.51 4.12 -0.27
C SER A 489 35.67 5.59 -0.64
N ALA A 490 35.41 5.94 -1.91
CA ALA A 490 35.49 7.33 -2.38
C ALA A 490 34.58 8.28 -1.58
N GLU A 491 33.42 7.77 -1.13
CA GLU A 491 32.48 8.51 -0.30
C GLU A 491 33.03 8.72 1.12
N CYS A 492 33.62 7.68 1.73
CA CYS A 492 34.29 7.79 3.03
C CYS A 492 35.43 8.80 2.99
N ARG A 493 36.24 8.79 1.93
CA ARG A 493 37.31 9.79 1.73
C ARG A 493 36.75 11.21 1.61
N THR A 494 35.61 11.38 0.94
CA THR A 494 34.92 12.67 0.81
C THR A 494 34.37 13.15 2.16
N LEU A 495 33.84 12.26 2.96
CA LEU A 495 33.38 12.56 4.32
C LEU A 495 34.55 12.96 5.21
N LEU A 496 35.66 12.21 5.21
CA LEU A 496 36.87 12.54 5.96
C LEU A 496 37.46 13.91 5.56
N ARG A 497 37.53 14.23 4.27
CA ARG A 497 37.98 15.54 3.80
C ARG A 497 37.08 16.69 4.24
N LYS A 498 35.75 16.46 4.33
CA LYS A 498 34.80 17.47 4.81
C LYS A 498 34.86 17.65 6.34
N ALA A 499 35.22 16.60 7.07
CA ALA A 499 35.38 16.65 8.52
C ALA A 499 36.61 17.50 8.96
N GLY A 500 37.52 17.81 8.01
CA GLY A 500 38.68 18.67 8.28
C GLY A 500 39.73 17.98 9.17
N ASN A 501 40.40 18.76 10.02
CA ASN A 501 41.48 18.30 10.90
C ASN A 501 41.02 17.45 12.10
N LEU A 502 39.81 16.89 12.05
CA LEU A 502 39.30 16.08 13.14
C LEU A 502 39.96 14.69 13.25
N VAL A 503 40.62 14.22 12.17
CA VAL A 503 41.21 12.88 12.15
C VAL A 503 42.69 12.97 11.75
N GLU A 504 43.59 12.81 12.71
CA GLU A 504 45.02 12.63 12.49
C GLU A 504 45.35 11.16 12.19
N VAL A 505 44.96 10.67 11.03
CA VAL A 505 45.23 9.29 10.60
C VAL A 505 45.97 9.28 9.26
N SER A 506 46.92 8.38 9.13
CA SER A 506 47.58 8.09 7.89
C SER A 506 46.72 7.22 6.98
N VAL A 507 46.34 7.71 5.80
CA VAL A 507 45.57 6.94 4.81
C VAL A 507 46.55 6.25 3.86
N LEU A 508 46.58 4.93 3.88
CA LEU A 508 47.37 4.12 2.95
C LEU A 508 46.57 3.92 1.65
N GLU A 509 47.14 4.33 0.53
CA GLU A 509 46.52 4.12 -0.77
C GLU A 509 46.98 2.77 -1.37
N ASP A 510 46.02 1.94 -1.75
CA ASP A 510 46.28 0.74 -2.56
C ASP A 510 45.81 0.99 -4.00
N PRO A 511 46.75 1.16 -4.96
CA PRO A 511 46.40 1.46 -6.35
C PRO A 511 45.72 0.27 -7.07
N SER A 512 45.77 -0.92 -6.50
CA SER A 512 45.15 -2.10 -7.07
C SER A 512 43.68 -2.32 -6.61
N TYR A 513 43.21 -1.53 -5.66
CA TYR A 513 41.87 -1.64 -5.10
C TYR A 513 40.88 -0.64 -5.68
N PHE A 514 39.89 -1.12 -6.38
CA PHE A 514 38.76 -0.32 -6.90
C PHE A 514 37.48 -0.71 -6.22
N VAL A 515 36.87 0.23 -5.50
CA VAL A 515 35.53 0.05 -4.96
C VAL A 515 34.52 0.14 -6.10
N ALA A 516 33.62 -0.84 -6.21
CA ALA A 516 32.49 -0.75 -7.12
C ALA A 516 31.64 0.48 -6.77
N THR A 517 31.52 1.41 -7.70
CA THR A 517 30.63 2.57 -7.52
C THR A 517 29.20 2.09 -7.66
N ASP A 518 28.43 2.08 -6.56
CA ASP A 518 26.99 1.93 -6.59
C ASP A 518 26.37 3.20 -7.21
N SER A 519 26.35 3.28 -8.52
CA SER A 519 25.45 4.21 -9.20
C SER A 519 24.05 3.59 -9.17
N LEU A 520 23.26 3.92 -8.15
CA LEU A 520 21.81 3.76 -8.19
C LEU A 520 21.27 4.74 -9.25
N ALA A 521 21.31 4.32 -10.51
CA ALA A 521 20.71 5.03 -11.63
C ALA A 521 19.19 4.81 -11.67
#